data_f98ea3968c3a805655ff40f3f7ab6901
#
_entry.id   f98ea3968c3a805655ff40f3f7ab6901
#
_cell.length_a   1.000
_cell.length_b   1.000
_cell.length_c   1.000
_cell.angle_alpha   90.00
_cell.angle_beta   90.00
_cell.angle_gamma   90.00
#
_symmetry.space_group_name_H-M   'P 1'
#
loop_
_entity.id
_entity.type
_entity.pdbx_description
1 polymer ?
#
loop_
_entity_poly.entity_id
_entity_poly.type
_entity_poly.pdbx_seq_one_letter_code
_entity_poly.pdbx_strand_id
1 'polypeptide(L)'
;MRIVDICEVTKPIASPIRNAYIDFSKMTASLVAVVTDVVRDGRRVVGYGFNSNGRYGQGGLIRERFRDRILEASPQSLMNEQGDNICPHKIWSAMMTNEKPGGHGERSVAVGAIDMAVWDAMAKIAGKPLFRLLADMEGREANPKVFVYAAGGYYYPGKDDSALRAEMRSYLDRGYNVVKMKIGGASLADDQRRIEAVLKEIGSGAQLAVDANGRFDLETAIAYAKMLRQYPLFWYEEIGDPLDYSLQAA
;
A
#
# COMPACT_ATOMS: atom_id res chain seq x y z
N MET A 1 -2.91 31.08 -1.60
CA MET A 1 -2.90 29.73 -1.02
C MET A 1 -1.49 29.16 -1.12
N ARG A 2 -1.00 28.52 -0.06
CA ARG A 2 0.32 27.89 -0.03
C ARG A 2 0.37 26.74 0.99
N ILE A 3 1.31 25.82 0.79
CA ILE A 3 1.74 24.88 1.82
C ILE A 3 2.66 25.64 2.76
N VAL A 4 2.35 25.63 4.05
CA VAL A 4 3.10 26.38 5.08
C VAL A 4 4.01 25.50 5.91
N ASP A 5 3.74 24.21 5.98
CA ASP A 5 4.61 23.24 6.64
C ASP A 5 4.32 21.81 6.17
N ILE A 6 5.31 20.94 6.30
CA ILE A 6 5.19 19.49 6.12
C ILE A 6 5.84 18.82 7.33
N CYS A 7 5.00 18.21 8.16
CA CYS A 7 5.43 17.49 9.35
C CYS A 7 5.54 16.00 9.07
N GLU A 8 6.53 15.34 9.63
CA GLU A 8 6.74 13.89 9.52
C GLU A 8 7.04 13.30 10.88
N VAL A 9 6.47 12.13 11.17
CA VAL A 9 6.79 11.33 12.34
C VAL A 9 6.91 9.86 11.93
N THR A 10 8.09 9.27 12.13
CA THR A 10 8.34 7.84 11.95
C THR A 10 8.22 7.10 13.29
N LYS A 11 7.47 6.00 13.30
CA LYS A 11 7.29 5.13 14.47
C LYS A 11 7.54 3.67 14.10
N PRO A 12 8.12 2.85 14.99
CA PRO A 12 8.23 1.41 14.77
C PRO A 12 6.84 0.76 14.76
N ILE A 13 6.71 -0.29 13.95
CA ILE A 13 5.50 -1.12 13.92
C ILE A 13 5.62 -2.18 15.03
N ALA A 14 4.69 -2.17 15.97
CA ALA A 14 4.58 -3.18 17.01
C ALA A 14 3.63 -4.30 16.53
N SER A 15 4.11 -5.19 15.66
CA SER A 15 3.31 -6.29 15.13
C SER A 15 4.14 -7.56 14.97
N PRO A 16 3.63 -8.75 15.37
CA PRO A 16 4.28 -10.03 15.15
C PRO A 16 4.07 -10.58 13.73
N ILE A 17 3.42 -9.83 12.85
CA ILE A 17 3.10 -10.28 11.48
C ILE A 17 4.37 -10.56 10.68
N ARG A 18 4.36 -11.67 9.94
CA ARG A 18 5.41 -12.04 8.99
C ARG A 18 4.82 -12.58 7.70
N ASN A 19 5.44 -12.25 6.59
CA ASN A 19 5.25 -12.95 5.32
C ASN A 19 6.52 -13.76 4.99
N ALA A 20 6.66 -14.22 3.75
CA ALA A 20 7.83 -15.01 3.34
C ALA A 20 9.16 -14.24 3.40
N TYR A 21 9.13 -12.91 3.35
CA TYR A 21 10.31 -12.04 3.31
C TYR A 21 10.44 -11.13 4.54
N ILE A 22 9.34 -10.56 5.03
CA ILE A 22 9.35 -9.41 5.92
C ILE A 22 8.88 -9.82 7.31
N ASP A 23 9.68 -9.46 8.31
CA ASP A 23 9.30 -9.38 9.70
C ASP A 23 8.85 -7.93 9.98
N PHE A 24 7.54 -7.70 10.07
CA PHE A 24 6.99 -6.35 10.25
C PHE A 24 7.35 -5.71 11.59
N SER A 25 7.76 -6.50 12.59
CA SER A 25 8.27 -5.97 13.85
C SER A 25 9.58 -5.17 13.70
N LYS A 26 10.25 -5.31 12.54
CA LYS A 26 11.48 -4.58 12.19
C LYS A 26 11.21 -3.38 11.27
N MET A 27 9.95 -3.10 10.96
CA MET A 27 9.55 -2.03 10.06
C MET A 27 9.04 -0.81 10.81
N THR A 28 8.89 0.29 10.08
CA THR A 28 8.33 1.54 10.59
C THR A 28 7.14 1.98 9.76
N ALA A 29 6.29 2.82 10.34
CA ALA A 29 5.33 3.63 9.63
C ALA A 29 5.70 5.11 9.78
N SER A 30 5.69 5.86 8.68
CA SER A 30 5.78 7.32 8.70
C SER A 30 4.40 7.92 8.49
N LEU A 31 4.06 8.91 9.31
CA LEU A 31 2.89 9.74 9.17
C LEU A 31 3.33 11.11 8.66
N VAL A 32 2.66 11.63 7.66
CA VAL A 32 2.94 12.92 7.05
C VAL A 32 1.71 13.81 7.16
N ALA A 33 1.92 15.07 7.53
CA ALA A 33 0.89 16.11 7.54
C ALA A 33 1.35 17.28 6.67
N VAL A 34 0.60 17.58 5.61
CA VAL A 34 0.78 18.75 4.76
C VAL A 34 -0.14 19.86 5.26
N VAL A 35 0.43 20.91 5.84
CA VAL A 35 -0.31 22.04 6.43
C VAL A 35 -0.43 23.16 5.40
N THR A 36 -1.65 23.62 5.14
CA THR A 36 -1.91 24.74 4.23
C THR A 36 -2.27 26.02 5.01
N ASP A 37 -2.23 27.19 4.34
CA ASP A 37 -2.75 28.45 4.89
C ASP A 37 -4.27 28.61 4.72
N VAL A 38 -4.93 27.67 4.05
CA VAL A 38 -6.39 27.65 3.92
C VAL A 38 -7.03 27.36 5.27
N VAL A 39 -8.01 28.19 5.67
CA VAL A 39 -8.74 28.02 6.92
C VAL A 39 -10.19 27.65 6.64
N ARG A 40 -10.68 26.62 7.32
CA ARG A 40 -12.09 26.22 7.36
C ARG A 40 -12.49 25.97 8.81
N ASP A 41 -13.64 26.47 9.20
CA ASP A 41 -14.18 26.33 10.56
C ASP A 41 -13.15 26.73 11.65
N GLY A 42 -12.39 27.82 11.38
CA GLY A 42 -11.38 28.34 12.29
C GLY A 42 -10.09 27.51 12.37
N ARG A 43 -9.91 26.46 11.54
CA ARG A 43 -8.73 25.58 11.52
C ARG A 43 -8.09 25.55 10.15
N ARG A 44 -6.77 25.44 10.13
CA ARG A 44 -6.04 25.21 8.87
C ARG A 44 -6.43 23.87 8.27
N VAL A 45 -6.58 23.82 6.96
CA VAL A 45 -6.74 22.56 6.24
C VAL A 45 -5.40 21.83 6.25
N VAL A 46 -5.43 20.58 6.72
CA VAL A 46 -4.29 19.71 6.80
C VAL A 46 -4.61 18.42 6.06
N GLY A 47 -3.75 18.04 5.13
CA GLY A 47 -3.81 16.75 4.46
C GLY A 47 -2.90 15.75 5.16
N TYR A 48 -3.31 14.49 5.21
CA TYR A 48 -2.58 13.41 5.86
C TYR A 48 -2.25 12.29 4.88
N GLY A 49 -1.03 11.77 5.01
CA GLY A 49 -0.56 10.59 4.31
C GLY A 49 0.26 9.70 5.24
N PHE A 50 0.43 8.44 4.87
CA PHE A 50 1.26 7.52 5.63
C PHE A 50 1.82 6.43 4.73
N ASN A 51 2.87 5.78 5.21
CA ASN A 51 3.27 4.48 4.70
C ASN A 51 3.16 3.44 5.81
N SER A 52 2.87 2.20 5.43
CA SER A 52 2.75 1.08 6.37
C SER A 52 3.99 0.17 6.36
N ASN A 53 5.01 0.50 5.60
CA ASN A 53 6.09 -0.43 5.27
C ASN A 53 7.44 0.29 5.12
N GLY A 54 7.69 1.22 6.02
CA GLY A 54 8.92 2.00 6.04
C GLY A 54 10.11 1.19 6.57
N ARG A 55 11.30 1.67 6.19
CA ARG A 55 12.59 1.07 6.56
C ARG A 55 13.51 2.09 7.24
N TYR A 56 12.96 2.99 8.02
CA TYR A 56 13.65 4.09 8.71
C TYR A 56 14.18 5.22 7.82
N GLY A 57 14.63 4.93 6.59
CA GLY A 57 15.26 5.92 5.70
C GLY A 57 14.29 6.98 5.16
N GLN A 58 13.01 6.64 4.97
CA GLN A 58 12.03 7.54 4.37
C GLN A 58 11.79 8.81 5.19
N GLY A 59 11.83 8.75 6.52
CA GLY A 59 11.65 9.92 7.38
C GLY A 59 12.71 10.99 7.14
N GLY A 60 13.98 10.58 7.02
CA GLY A 60 15.10 11.47 6.66
C GLY A 60 14.90 12.11 5.29
N LEU A 61 14.52 11.31 4.28
CA LEU A 61 14.25 11.80 2.92
C LEU A 61 13.10 12.83 2.91
N ILE A 62 12.05 12.60 3.68
CA ILE A 62 10.93 13.54 3.80
C ILE A 62 11.39 14.85 4.40
N ARG A 63 12.02 14.83 5.58
CA ARG A 63 12.42 16.02 6.33
C ARG A 63 13.54 16.84 5.69
N GLU A 64 14.54 16.17 5.11
CA GLU A 64 15.80 16.79 4.72
C GLU A 64 15.93 17.02 3.21
N ARG A 65 14.98 16.49 2.42
CA ARG A 65 15.03 16.62 0.97
C ARG A 65 13.70 17.09 0.37
N PHE A 66 12.64 16.33 0.51
CA PHE A 66 11.40 16.59 -0.24
C PHE A 66 10.57 17.72 0.36
N ARG A 67 10.54 17.83 1.69
CA ARG A 67 9.89 18.92 2.39
C ARG A 67 10.40 20.29 1.91
N ASP A 68 11.72 20.46 1.94
CA ASP A 68 12.33 21.76 1.64
C ASP A 68 12.12 22.15 0.17
N ARG A 69 12.18 21.21 -0.76
CA ARG A 69 11.88 21.46 -2.17
C ARG A 69 10.47 21.99 -2.41
N ILE A 70 9.50 21.52 -1.62
CA ILE A 70 8.11 22.02 -1.69
C ILE A 70 8.00 23.40 -1.04
N LEU A 71 8.59 23.59 0.13
CA LEU A 71 8.47 24.86 0.88
C LEU A 71 9.25 26.00 0.25
N GLU A 72 10.35 25.73 -0.47
CA GLU A 72 11.15 26.72 -1.20
C GLU A 72 10.55 27.05 -2.58
N ALA A 73 9.71 26.20 -3.14
CA ALA A 73 9.04 26.47 -4.40
C ALA A 73 8.09 27.68 -4.28
N SER A 74 7.98 28.46 -5.34
CA SER A 74 7.00 29.56 -5.35
C SER A 74 5.59 28.99 -5.19
N PRO A 75 4.73 29.55 -4.32
CA PRO A 75 3.39 29.03 -4.13
C PRO A 75 2.59 28.90 -5.44
N GLN A 76 2.75 29.82 -6.36
CA GLN A 76 2.07 29.84 -7.65
C GLN A 76 2.46 28.65 -8.52
N SER A 77 3.72 28.18 -8.44
CA SER A 77 4.17 27.02 -9.21
C SER A 77 3.58 25.70 -8.72
N LEU A 78 3.00 25.67 -7.53
CA LEU A 78 2.40 24.48 -6.91
C LEU A 78 0.85 24.45 -7.02
N MET A 79 0.25 25.48 -7.61
CA MET A 79 -1.20 25.58 -7.74
C MET A 79 -1.71 25.04 -9.06
N ASN A 80 -3.00 24.69 -9.09
CA ASN A 80 -3.70 24.39 -10.34
C ASN A 80 -3.77 25.64 -11.25
N GLU A 81 -4.26 25.47 -12.47
CA GLU A 81 -4.32 26.57 -13.45
C GLU A 81 -5.28 27.68 -13.04
N GLN A 82 -6.34 27.35 -12.31
CA GLN A 82 -7.33 28.30 -11.79
C GLN A 82 -6.82 29.10 -10.60
N GLY A 83 -5.77 28.65 -9.93
CA GLY A 83 -5.21 29.28 -8.74
C GLY A 83 -6.07 29.12 -7.48
N ASP A 84 -7.05 28.26 -7.48
CA ASP A 84 -8.00 28.04 -6.38
C ASP A 84 -7.73 26.78 -5.55
N ASN A 85 -6.77 25.92 -5.98
CA ASN A 85 -6.34 24.76 -5.23
C ASN A 85 -4.86 24.44 -5.51
N ILE A 86 -4.27 23.60 -4.64
CA ILE A 86 -2.94 23.01 -4.88
C ILE A 86 -3.02 21.92 -5.97
N CYS A 87 -1.92 21.72 -6.71
CA CYS A 87 -1.83 20.73 -7.78
C CYS A 87 -0.88 19.60 -7.39
N PRO A 88 -1.36 18.38 -7.09
CA PRO A 88 -0.51 17.26 -6.70
C PRO A 88 0.58 16.95 -7.74
N HIS A 89 0.27 17.01 -9.03
CA HIS A 89 1.25 16.74 -10.09
C HIS A 89 2.40 17.77 -10.12
N LYS A 90 2.10 19.04 -9.91
CA LYS A 90 3.13 20.09 -9.81
C LYS A 90 3.96 19.95 -8.55
N ILE A 91 3.34 19.56 -7.42
CA ILE A 91 4.04 19.32 -6.16
C ILE A 91 4.92 18.07 -6.30
N TRP A 92 4.43 17.00 -6.93
CA TRP A 92 5.24 15.83 -7.24
C TRP A 92 6.45 16.21 -8.11
N SER A 93 6.26 17.01 -9.14
CA SER A 93 7.36 17.50 -10.00
C SER A 93 8.39 18.32 -9.21
N ALA A 94 7.94 19.16 -8.26
CA ALA A 94 8.84 19.89 -7.38
C ALA A 94 9.67 18.95 -6.49
N MET A 95 9.05 17.92 -5.91
CA MET A 95 9.79 16.89 -5.15
C MET A 95 10.85 16.20 -6.00
N MET A 96 10.54 15.89 -7.26
CA MET A 96 11.41 15.15 -8.16
C MET A 96 12.47 16.02 -8.87
N THR A 97 12.51 17.32 -8.60
CA THR A 97 13.57 18.20 -9.10
C THR A 97 14.95 17.69 -8.68
N ASN A 98 15.89 17.61 -9.63
CA ASN A 98 17.25 17.08 -9.42
C ASN A 98 17.32 15.59 -9.01
N GLU A 99 16.27 14.82 -9.22
CA GLU A 99 16.31 13.36 -9.08
C GLU A 99 16.63 12.71 -10.44
N LYS A 100 17.56 11.76 -10.42
CA LYS A 100 17.80 10.91 -11.60
C LYS A 100 16.64 9.90 -11.76
N PRO A 101 16.33 9.49 -12.99
CA PRO A 101 15.42 8.36 -13.23
C PRO A 101 15.88 7.10 -12.49
N GLY A 102 14.95 6.22 -12.15
CA GLY A 102 15.21 5.03 -11.35
C GLY A 102 15.17 5.33 -9.84
N GLY A 103 15.81 4.49 -9.05
CA GLY A 103 15.85 4.66 -7.59
C GLY A 103 14.53 4.34 -6.91
N HIS A 104 14.15 3.08 -6.93
CA HIS A 104 12.99 2.56 -6.21
C HIS A 104 13.29 2.38 -4.71
N GLY A 105 12.30 2.00 -3.94
CA GLY A 105 12.43 1.78 -2.50
C GLY A 105 12.23 3.06 -1.68
N GLU A 106 13.16 3.44 -0.82
CA GLU A 106 12.98 4.50 0.17
C GLU A 106 12.53 5.85 -0.42
N ARG A 107 13.08 6.23 -1.57
CA ARG A 107 12.67 7.46 -2.27
C ARG A 107 11.19 7.42 -2.67
N SER A 108 10.77 6.34 -3.29
CA SER A 108 9.38 6.17 -3.72
C SER A 108 8.41 6.13 -2.54
N VAL A 109 8.80 5.47 -1.44
CA VAL A 109 8.03 5.44 -0.20
C VAL A 109 7.88 6.84 0.41
N ALA A 110 8.96 7.63 0.45
CA ALA A 110 8.96 8.98 0.99
C ALA A 110 8.08 9.93 0.15
N VAL A 111 8.26 9.91 -1.16
CA VAL A 111 7.47 10.73 -2.10
C VAL A 111 5.99 10.34 -2.04
N GLY A 112 5.68 9.05 -2.04
CA GLY A 112 4.29 8.56 -1.98
C GLY A 112 3.56 8.96 -0.71
N ALA A 113 4.24 8.98 0.45
CA ALA A 113 3.64 9.43 1.70
C ALA A 113 3.27 10.92 1.68
N ILE A 114 4.13 11.77 1.10
CA ILE A 114 3.82 13.20 0.91
C ILE A 114 2.72 13.37 -0.14
N ASP A 115 2.79 12.65 -1.25
CA ASP A 115 1.80 12.73 -2.34
C ASP A 115 0.39 12.40 -1.85
N MET A 116 0.22 11.33 -1.06
CA MET A 116 -1.07 11.04 -0.42
C MET A 116 -1.57 12.19 0.44
N ALA A 117 -0.69 12.83 1.24
CA ALA A 117 -1.07 13.96 2.08
C ALA A 117 -1.47 15.19 1.23
N VAL A 118 -0.82 15.41 0.10
CA VAL A 118 -1.16 16.48 -0.85
C VAL A 118 -2.53 16.24 -1.49
N TRP A 119 -2.82 15.02 -1.95
CA TRP A 119 -4.12 14.66 -2.49
C TRP A 119 -5.25 14.81 -1.46
N ASP A 120 -5.00 14.41 -0.21
CA ASP A 120 -5.95 14.59 0.89
C ASP A 120 -6.20 16.07 1.18
N ALA A 121 -5.14 16.90 1.20
CA ALA A 121 -5.27 18.34 1.35
C ALA A 121 -6.10 18.95 0.21
N MET A 122 -5.80 18.61 -1.05
CA MET A 122 -6.53 19.09 -2.22
C MET A 122 -8.02 18.74 -2.14
N ALA A 123 -8.35 17.52 -1.76
CA ALA A 123 -9.73 17.07 -1.60
C ALA A 123 -10.47 17.84 -0.50
N LYS A 124 -9.82 18.07 0.63
CA LYS A 124 -10.35 18.85 1.75
C LYS A 124 -10.54 20.33 1.36
N ILE A 125 -9.63 20.93 0.60
CA ILE A 125 -9.76 22.29 0.07
C ILE A 125 -10.96 22.38 -0.89
N ALA A 126 -11.15 21.36 -1.76
CA ALA A 126 -12.31 21.29 -2.64
C ALA A 126 -13.63 20.96 -1.92
N GLY A 127 -13.57 20.55 -0.64
CA GLY A 127 -14.76 20.14 0.14
C GLY A 127 -15.40 18.85 -0.36
N LYS A 128 -14.61 17.97 -0.99
CA LYS A 128 -15.07 16.71 -1.59
C LYS A 128 -14.26 15.52 -1.05
N PRO A 129 -14.84 14.34 -0.88
CA PRO A 129 -14.07 13.11 -0.70
C PRO A 129 -13.15 12.89 -1.92
N LEU A 130 -11.94 12.37 -1.69
CA LEU A 130 -10.93 12.22 -2.75
C LEU A 130 -11.44 11.40 -3.94
N PHE A 131 -12.18 10.31 -3.70
CA PHE A 131 -12.70 9.48 -4.80
C PHE A 131 -13.67 10.25 -5.73
N ARG A 132 -14.43 11.20 -5.19
CA ARG A 132 -15.30 12.07 -6.00
C ARG A 132 -14.49 13.12 -6.75
N LEU A 133 -13.51 13.73 -6.07
CA LEU A 133 -12.63 14.68 -6.72
C LEU A 133 -11.90 14.06 -7.93
N LEU A 134 -11.38 12.84 -7.77
CA LEU A 134 -10.71 12.12 -8.86
C LEU A 134 -11.68 11.81 -10.02
N ALA A 135 -12.90 11.39 -9.71
CA ALA A 135 -13.91 11.15 -10.75
C ALA A 135 -14.27 12.43 -11.51
N ASP A 136 -14.45 13.54 -10.81
CA ASP A 136 -14.71 14.85 -11.42
C ASP A 136 -13.56 15.31 -12.35
N MET A 137 -12.31 15.10 -11.92
CA MET A 137 -11.12 15.43 -12.71
C MET A 137 -11.04 14.62 -14.02
N GLU A 138 -11.54 13.39 -13.99
CA GLU A 138 -11.61 12.49 -15.16
C GLU A 138 -12.93 12.61 -15.95
N GLY A 139 -13.80 13.56 -15.59
CA GLY A 139 -15.10 13.75 -16.23
C GLY A 139 -16.05 12.53 -16.12
N ARG A 140 -15.94 11.77 -15.03
CA ARG A 140 -16.71 10.53 -14.80
C ARG A 140 -17.57 10.63 -13.56
N GLU A 141 -18.65 9.87 -13.52
CA GLU A 141 -19.43 9.66 -12.30
C GLU A 141 -18.61 8.81 -11.30
N ALA A 142 -18.63 9.23 -10.05
CA ALA A 142 -17.94 8.53 -8.99
C ALA A 142 -18.63 7.22 -8.62
N ASN A 143 -17.94 6.08 -8.75
CA ASN A 143 -18.45 4.82 -8.25
C ASN A 143 -18.11 4.70 -6.73
N PRO A 144 -19.13 4.69 -5.84
CA PRO A 144 -18.92 4.57 -4.41
C PRO A 144 -18.58 3.13 -3.97
N LYS A 145 -18.64 2.16 -4.86
CA LYS A 145 -18.38 0.75 -4.59
C LYS A 145 -17.24 0.24 -5.46
N VAL A 146 -16.27 -0.40 -4.85
CA VAL A 146 -15.17 -1.10 -5.53
C VAL A 146 -15.11 -2.54 -5.03
N PHE A 147 -14.68 -3.45 -5.90
CA PHE A 147 -14.35 -4.81 -5.48
C PHE A 147 -13.17 -4.78 -4.53
N VAL A 148 -13.28 -5.52 -3.44
CA VAL A 148 -12.21 -5.70 -2.44
C VAL A 148 -12.15 -7.15 -2.00
N TYR A 149 -10.97 -7.59 -1.60
CA TYR A 149 -10.72 -8.87 -0.96
C TYR A 149 -10.06 -8.67 0.41
N ALA A 150 -10.19 -9.64 1.31
CA ALA A 150 -9.53 -9.60 2.61
C ALA A 150 -8.17 -10.29 2.52
N ALA A 151 -7.10 -9.55 2.80
CA ALA A 151 -5.75 -10.08 2.84
C ALA A 151 -5.33 -10.42 4.27
N GLY A 152 -4.84 -11.66 4.47
CA GLY A 152 -4.37 -12.17 5.75
C GLY A 152 -3.52 -13.41 5.57
N GLY A 153 -3.73 -14.40 6.43
CA GLY A 153 -3.02 -15.66 6.36
C GLY A 153 -1.50 -15.54 6.57
N TYR A 154 -1.07 -14.47 7.25
CA TYR A 154 0.33 -14.25 7.62
C TYR A 154 0.82 -15.35 8.56
N TYR A 155 2.13 -15.48 8.66
CA TYR A 155 2.78 -16.35 9.62
C TYR A 155 2.97 -15.64 10.95
N TYR A 156 2.56 -16.34 12.02
CA TYR A 156 2.76 -15.87 13.40
C TYR A 156 3.37 -16.99 14.22
N PRO A 157 4.21 -16.71 15.20
CA PRO A 157 4.63 -17.71 16.16
C PRO A 157 3.41 -18.36 16.85
N GLY A 158 3.32 -19.70 16.77
CA GLY A 158 2.22 -20.46 17.38
C GLY A 158 0.89 -20.44 16.64
N LYS A 159 0.79 -19.82 15.46
CA LYS A 159 -0.42 -19.85 14.64
C LYS A 159 -0.51 -21.17 13.88
N ASP A 160 -1.46 -22.00 14.29
CA ASP A 160 -1.81 -23.27 13.67
C ASP A 160 -2.91 -23.11 12.59
N ASP A 161 -3.28 -24.23 11.98
CA ASP A 161 -4.33 -24.27 10.95
C ASP A 161 -5.71 -23.90 11.52
N SER A 162 -5.96 -24.11 12.81
CA SER A 162 -7.21 -23.72 13.47
C SER A 162 -7.32 -22.19 13.57
N ALA A 163 -6.25 -21.52 14.01
CA ALA A 163 -6.19 -20.08 14.06
C ALA A 163 -6.26 -19.44 12.66
N LEU A 164 -5.64 -20.07 11.66
CA LEU A 164 -5.73 -19.64 10.26
C LEU A 164 -7.17 -19.73 9.74
N ARG A 165 -7.86 -20.85 9.97
CA ARG A 165 -9.27 -21.01 9.58
C ARG A 165 -10.18 -19.99 10.28
N ALA A 166 -9.99 -19.76 11.58
CA ALA A 166 -10.76 -18.78 12.34
C ALA A 166 -10.57 -17.35 11.78
N GLU A 167 -9.34 -17.00 11.37
CA GLU A 167 -9.08 -15.73 10.71
C GLU A 167 -9.86 -15.62 9.39
N MET A 168 -9.79 -16.64 8.52
CA MET A 168 -10.52 -16.63 7.24
C MET A 168 -12.04 -16.58 7.46
N ARG A 169 -12.56 -17.32 8.43
CA ARG A 169 -13.97 -17.24 8.81
C ARG A 169 -14.37 -15.82 9.20
N SER A 170 -13.54 -15.12 9.98
CA SER A 170 -13.81 -13.74 10.40
C SER A 170 -13.93 -12.77 9.21
N TYR A 171 -13.27 -13.05 8.09
CA TYR A 171 -13.39 -12.26 6.86
C TYR A 171 -14.71 -12.55 6.14
N LEU A 172 -15.11 -13.82 6.05
CA LEU A 172 -16.40 -14.20 5.48
C LEU A 172 -17.57 -13.60 6.28
N ASP A 173 -17.48 -13.61 7.60
CA ASP A 173 -18.50 -13.05 8.52
C ASP A 173 -18.64 -11.53 8.33
N ARG A 174 -17.61 -10.84 7.81
CA ARG A 174 -17.64 -9.42 7.42
C ARG A 174 -18.17 -9.19 5.98
N GLY A 175 -18.51 -10.26 5.26
CA GLY A 175 -19.06 -10.18 3.91
C GLY A 175 -18.05 -10.23 2.78
N TYR A 176 -16.76 -10.50 3.05
CA TYR A 176 -15.79 -10.74 1.98
C TYR A 176 -16.04 -12.11 1.35
N ASN A 177 -16.01 -12.18 0.04
CA ASN A 177 -16.18 -13.41 -0.75
C ASN A 177 -14.89 -13.83 -1.48
N VAL A 178 -13.83 -13.06 -1.35
CA VAL A 178 -12.48 -13.42 -1.75
C VAL A 178 -11.55 -13.14 -0.57
N VAL A 179 -10.74 -14.15 -0.21
CA VAL A 179 -9.71 -14.04 0.83
C VAL A 179 -8.35 -14.34 0.23
N LYS A 180 -7.29 -13.69 0.73
CA LYS A 180 -5.91 -13.93 0.30
C LYS A 180 -5.07 -14.38 1.49
N MET A 181 -4.25 -15.42 1.31
CA MET A 181 -3.29 -15.88 2.31
C MET A 181 -1.86 -15.84 1.79
N LYS A 182 -0.91 -15.73 2.71
CA LYS A 182 0.52 -15.79 2.40
C LYS A 182 1.00 -17.23 2.27
N ILE A 183 1.89 -17.47 1.30
CA ILE A 183 2.62 -18.72 1.06
C ILE A 183 4.12 -18.44 0.96
N GLY A 184 4.96 -19.46 0.94
CA GLY A 184 6.41 -19.35 0.79
C GLY A 184 7.19 -19.06 2.08
N GLY A 185 6.51 -18.88 3.21
CA GLY A 185 7.15 -18.74 4.53
C GLY A 185 7.27 -20.05 5.30
N ALA A 186 6.75 -21.17 4.76
CA ALA A 186 6.85 -22.53 5.29
C ALA A 186 7.34 -23.49 4.20
N SER A 187 7.41 -24.79 4.51
CA SER A 187 7.68 -25.80 3.49
C SER A 187 6.51 -25.88 2.50
N LEU A 188 6.77 -26.36 1.26
CA LEU A 188 5.72 -26.58 0.26
C LEU A 188 4.60 -27.47 0.80
N ALA A 189 4.93 -28.54 1.53
CA ALA A 189 3.96 -29.45 2.13
C ALA A 189 3.12 -28.76 3.23
N ASP A 190 3.73 -27.91 4.04
CA ASP A 190 3.00 -27.16 5.06
C ASP A 190 2.10 -26.10 4.45
N ASP A 191 2.56 -25.38 3.42
CA ASP A 191 1.72 -24.42 2.72
C ASP A 191 0.58 -25.10 1.97
N GLN A 192 0.81 -26.28 1.39
CA GLN A 192 -0.26 -27.08 0.81
C GLN A 192 -1.33 -27.43 1.86
N ARG A 193 -0.94 -27.95 3.02
CA ARG A 193 -1.86 -28.24 4.12
C ARG A 193 -2.65 -27.00 4.57
N ARG A 194 -1.98 -25.84 4.68
CA ARG A 194 -2.62 -24.57 5.02
C ARG A 194 -3.65 -24.13 3.97
N ILE A 195 -3.33 -24.26 2.68
CA ILE A 195 -4.25 -23.97 1.58
C ILE A 195 -5.48 -24.88 1.65
N GLU A 196 -5.29 -26.19 1.85
CA GLU A 196 -6.39 -27.15 1.98
C GLU A 196 -7.28 -26.85 3.19
N ALA A 197 -6.67 -26.46 4.32
CA ALA A 197 -7.41 -26.06 5.51
C ALA A 197 -8.27 -24.81 5.26
N VAL A 198 -7.75 -23.82 4.52
CA VAL A 198 -8.50 -22.61 4.15
C VAL A 198 -9.59 -22.93 3.14
N LEU A 199 -9.30 -23.68 2.08
CA LEU A 199 -10.31 -24.06 1.07
C LEU A 199 -11.47 -24.84 1.69
N LYS A 200 -11.19 -25.74 2.63
CA LYS A 200 -12.21 -26.44 3.40
C LYS A 200 -13.07 -25.49 4.23
N GLU A 201 -12.47 -24.47 4.81
CA GLU A 201 -13.16 -23.49 5.67
C GLU A 201 -14.07 -22.55 4.88
N ILE A 202 -13.59 -22.03 3.75
CA ILE A 202 -14.33 -21.06 2.93
C ILE A 202 -15.41 -21.73 2.08
N GLY A 203 -15.28 -23.01 1.79
CA GLY A 203 -16.21 -23.77 0.97
C GLY A 203 -16.36 -23.24 -0.46
N SER A 204 -17.50 -23.52 -1.10
CA SER A 204 -17.80 -23.08 -2.47
C SER A 204 -18.36 -21.66 -2.55
N GLY A 205 -18.63 -21.01 -1.42
CA GLY A 205 -19.24 -19.66 -1.36
C GLY A 205 -18.23 -18.53 -1.46
N ALA A 206 -16.93 -18.83 -1.40
CA ALA A 206 -15.85 -17.85 -1.48
C ALA A 206 -14.66 -18.38 -2.27
N GLN A 207 -13.73 -17.49 -2.62
CA GLN A 207 -12.54 -17.81 -3.41
C GLN A 207 -11.26 -17.50 -2.61
N LEU A 208 -10.21 -18.29 -2.89
CA LEU A 208 -8.90 -18.11 -2.29
C LEU A 208 -7.90 -17.58 -3.31
N ALA A 209 -7.18 -16.52 -2.93
CA ALA A 209 -5.95 -16.06 -3.58
C ALA A 209 -4.73 -16.41 -2.71
N VAL A 210 -3.59 -16.65 -3.33
CA VAL A 210 -2.32 -16.92 -2.62
C VAL A 210 -1.23 -15.97 -3.09
N ASP A 211 -0.30 -15.63 -2.19
CA ASP A 211 0.71 -14.59 -2.39
C ASP A 211 2.05 -15.03 -1.78
N ALA A 212 3.06 -15.20 -2.63
CA ALA A 212 4.41 -15.63 -2.26
C ALA A 212 5.37 -14.47 -1.94
N ASN A 213 4.94 -13.22 -2.11
CA ASN A 213 5.71 -11.99 -1.86
C ASN A 213 7.09 -11.95 -2.54
N GLY A 214 7.21 -12.46 -3.74
CA GLY A 214 8.45 -12.43 -4.51
C GLY A 214 9.52 -13.42 -4.02
N ARG A 215 9.16 -14.42 -3.22
CA ARG A 215 10.11 -15.26 -2.47
C ARG A 215 10.81 -16.30 -3.32
N PHE A 216 10.21 -16.79 -4.39
CA PHE A 216 10.67 -17.97 -5.07
C PHE A 216 11.70 -17.69 -6.16
N ASP A 217 12.66 -18.61 -6.29
CA ASP A 217 13.40 -18.82 -7.53
C ASP A 217 12.54 -19.60 -8.54
N LEU A 218 13.02 -19.76 -9.76
CA LEU A 218 12.28 -20.42 -10.82
C LEU A 218 11.90 -21.87 -10.49
N GLU A 219 12.80 -22.64 -9.89
CA GLU A 219 12.55 -24.03 -9.54
C GLU A 219 11.44 -24.16 -8.49
N THR A 220 11.53 -23.36 -7.43
CA THR A 220 10.52 -23.30 -6.38
C THR A 220 9.19 -22.78 -6.93
N ALA A 221 9.20 -21.75 -7.76
CA ALA A 221 8.01 -21.21 -8.40
C ALA A 221 7.26 -22.27 -9.21
N ILE A 222 7.99 -23.06 -10.01
CA ILE A 222 7.42 -24.15 -10.80
C ILE A 222 6.87 -25.27 -9.88
N ALA A 223 7.56 -25.61 -8.79
CA ALA A 223 7.09 -26.61 -7.83
C ALA A 223 5.76 -26.17 -7.19
N TYR A 224 5.66 -24.91 -6.75
CA TYR A 224 4.42 -24.35 -6.22
C TYR A 224 3.33 -24.28 -7.30
N ALA A 225 3.63 -23.81 -8.51
CA ALA A 225 2.65 -23.77 -9.59
C ALA A 225 2.06 -25.16 -9.91
N LYS A 226 2.88 -26.21 -9.93
CA LYS A 226 2.42 -27.60 -10.12
C LYS A 226 1.50 -28.05 -8.99
N MET A 227 1.86 -27.77 -7.74
CA MET A 227 1.03 -28.07 -6.56
C MET A 227 -0.27 -27.28 -6.57
N LEU A 228 -0.23 -25.99 -6.88
CA LEU A 228 -1.39 -25.08 -6.86
C LEU A 228 -2.40 -25.38 -7.97
N ARG A 229 -1.97 -25.95 -9.10
CA ARG A 229 -2.82 -26.25 -10.28
C ARG A 229 -4.04 -27.12 -9.97
N GLN A 230 -4.01 -27.91 -8.90
CA GLN A 230 -5.12 -28.77 -8.49
C GLN A 230 -6.23 -28.03 -7.71
N TYR A 231 -6.02 -26.79 -7.32
CA TYR A 231 -6.96 -26.01 -6.51
C TYR A 231 -7.64 -24.90 -7.32
N PRO A 232 -8.91 -24.59 -7.05
CA PRO A 232 -9.63 -23.50 -7.70
C PRO A 232 -9.24 -22.15 -7.09
N LEU A 233 -8.03 -21.67 -7.36
CA LEU A 233 -7.54 -20.40 -6.84
C LEU A 233 -8.04 -19.23 -7.68
N PHE A 234 -8.30 -18.09 -7.01
CA PHE A 234 -8.67 -16.84 -7.66
C PHE A 234 -7.46 -16.23 -8.40
N TRP A 235 -6.27 -16.23 -7.75
CA TRP A 235 -4.98 -15.96 -8.38
C TRP A 235 -3.81 -16.50 -7.56
N TYR A 236 -2.63 -16.53 -8.20
CA TYR A 236 -1.32 -16.75 -7.61
C TYR A 236 -0.47 -15.51 -7.87
N GLU A 237 -0.01 -14.83 -6.82
CA GLU A 237 0.55 -13.47 -6.81
C GLU A 237 2.01 -13.48 -6.37
N GLU A 238 2.81 -12.60 -6.98
CA GLU A 238 4.20 -12.33 -6.60
C GLU A 238 5.06 -13.61 -6.49
N ILE A 239 5.12 -14.38 -7.55
CA ILE A 239 5.81 -15.69 -7.60
C ILE A 239 7.29 -15.55 -7.22
N GLY A 240 8.01 -14.60 -7.86
CA GLY A 240 9.41 -14.30 -7.65
C GLY A 240 9.66 -12.80 -7.72
N ASP A 241 10.93 -12.39 -7.78
CA ASP A 241 11.29 -10.98 -7.90
C ASP A 241 10.53 -10.32 -9.06
N PRO A 242 9.75 -9.25 -8.81
CA PRO A 242 8.98 -8.57 -9.85
C PRO A 242 9.86 -7.93 -10.94
N LEU A 243 11.15 -7.71 -10.69
CA LEU A 243 12.11 -7.19 -11.65
C LEU A 243 12.87 -8.29 -12.41
N ASP A 244 12.71 -9.56 -12.04
CA ASP A 244 13.24 -10.70 -12.81
C ASP A 244 12.25 -11.10 -13.91
N TYR A 245 12.34 -10.38 -15.04
CA TYR A 245 11.46 -10.62 -16.19
C TYR A 245 11.65 -12.01 -16.81
N SER A 246 12.84 -12.62 -16.65
CA SER A 246 13.10 -13.97 -17.16
C SER A 246 12.34 -15.01 -16.34
N LEU A 247 12.31 -14.85 -15.02
CA LEU A 247 11.50 -15.69 -14.12
C LEU A 247 10.00 -15.52 -14.41
N GLN A 248 9.55 -14.27 -14.60
CA GLN A 248 8.13 -13.97 -14.85
C GLN A 248 7.65 -14.53 -16.21
N ALA A 249 8.54 -14.67 -17.19
CA ALA A 249 8.23 -15.16 -18.53
C ALA A 249 8.24 -16.70 -18.65
N ALA A 250 8.87 -17.42 -17.73
CA ALA A 250 9.03 -18.87 -17.75
C ALA A 250 7.84 -19.58 -17.08
#